data_7434c5010f780da447c08f44c8a24a01
#
_entry.id   7434c5010f780da447c08f44c8a24a01
#
_cell.length_a   1.000
_cell.length_b   1.000
_cell.length_c   1.000
_cell.angle_alpha   90.00
_cell.angle_beta   90.00
_cell.angle_gamma   90.00
#
_symmetry.space_group_name_H-M   'P 1'
#
loop_
_entity.id
_entity.type
_entity.pdbx_description
1 polymer ?
#
loop_
_entity_poly.entity_id
_entity_poly.type
_entity_poly.pdbx_seq_one_letter_code
_entity_poly.pdbx_strand_id
1 'polypeptide(L)'
;MKLLLTTAIATVSLIGYGRPAQESGSNPEPQIQAQKIQRVEEGKDEEPEISIHRAAWEGDPKVVEQCLINGKDVNAKDDLYGDTPLLWAAGFGNKEVVEMLITKGADVNAKAEEGWTPLHYATGGNDRGIAELLIDNGADLNAKNAGDQIAPLHWAAWRGHKEVAGLLIAKGAVVNAKNKNGGTPLHNATWKGHMEIVELLIANGADPNAKDAEGETPLNWVEEGKHKEIVDLLRKHGGKTGKELKAEGE
;
A
#
# COMPACT_ATOMS: atom_id res chain seq x y z
N MET A 1 29.07 21.37 16.40
CA MET A 1 27.68 21.76 16.76
C MET A 1 26.78 20.77 16.04
N LYS A 2 26.43 19.67 16.73
CA LYS A 2 25.69 18.52 16.15
C LYS A 2 24.21 18.87 16.09
N LEU A 3 23.67 18.99 14.87
CA LEU A 3 22.23 19.10 14.64
C LEU A 3 21.62 17.69 14.78
N LEU A 4 20.78 17.52 15.77
CA LEU A 4 19.94 16.34 15.92
C LEU A 4 18.84 16.39 14.84
N LEU A 5 19.01 15.62 13.75
CA LEU A 5 17.92 15.33 12.83
C LEU A 5 17.06 14.24 13.43
N THR A 6 15.93 14.64 14.02
CA THR A 6 14.84 13.72 14.32
C THR A 6 14.11 13.40 13.02
N THR A 7 14.49 12.30 12.38
CA THR A 7 13.78 11.76 11.23
C THR A 7 12.50 11.07 11.72
N ALA A 8 11.36 11.63 11.37
CA ALA A 8 10.08 10.94 11.45
C ALA A 8 10.07 9.82 10.41
N ILE A 9 10.34 8.59 10.85
CA ILE A 9 10.20 7.40 10.01
C ILE A 9 8.71 7.13 9.90
N ALA A 10 8.14 7.41 8.72
CA ALA A 10 6.81 6.93 8.37
C ALA A 10 6.91 5.41 8.18
N THR A 11 6.61 4.66 9.23
CA THR A 11 6.57 3.21 9.20
C THR A 11 5.38 2.75 8.34
N VAL A 12 5.67 2.17 7.19
CA VAL A 12 4.70 1.33 6.49
C VAL A 12 4.60 0.04 7.31
N SER A 13 3.74 0.04 8.33
CA SER A 13 3.44 -1.17 9.09
C SER A 13 2.61 -2.11 8.23
N LEU A 14 3.24 -3.17 7.75
CA LEU A 14 2.61 -4.34 7.18
C LEU A 14 1.92 -5.13 8.30
N ILE A 15 0.67 -4.84 8.57
CA ILE A 15 -0.14 -5.61 9.51
C ILE A 15 -1.10 -6.47 8.70
N GLY A 16 -1.10 -7.77 9.00
CA GLY A 16 -1.93 -8.77 8.35
C GLY A 16 -3.42 -8.41 8.32
N TYR A 17 -4.04 -8.66 7.18
CA TYR A 17 -5.43 -8.35 6.86
C TYR A 17 -6.34 -9.55 7.13
N GLY A 18 -6.57 -9.79 8.39
CA GLY A 18 -7.61 -10.68 8.86
C GLY A 18 -8.29 -10.05 10.07
N ARG A 19 -9.56 -10.40 10.31
CA ARG A 19 -10.23 -10.09 11.57
C ARG A 19 -9.29 -10.53 12.71
N PRO A 20 -9.02 -9.73 13.75
CA PRO A 20 -8.08 -10.11 14.79
C PRO A 20 -8.54 -11.40 15.45
N ALA A 21 -7.86 -12.51 15.18
CA ALA A 21 -7.80 -13.60 16.12
C ALA A 21 -7.08 -13.05 17.36
N GLN A 22 -7.61 -13.37 18.54
CA GLN A 22 -7.10 -12.91 19.83
C GLN A 22 -5.58 -12.91 19.87
N GLU A 23 -5.04 -11.80 20.33
CA GLU A 23 -3.60 -11.57 20.48
C GLU A 23 -2.90 -12.71 21.20
N SER A 24 -1.97 -13.34 20.49
CA SER A 24 -0.89 -14.07 21.13
C SER A 24 0.35 -14.02 20.22
N GLY A 25 1.33 -13.23 20.61
CA GLY A 25 2.70 -13.38 20.13
C GLY A 25 3.22 -12.22 19.27
N SER A 26 3.90 -11.35 19.94
CA SER A 26 4.97 -10.41 19.53
C SER A 26 5.39 -10.48 18.04
N ASN A 27 4.90 -9.52 17.29
CA ASN A 27 5.45 -9.15 15.98
C ASN A 27 6.72 -8.29 16.24
N PRO A 28 7.87 -8.56 15.64
CA PRO A 28 9.05 -7.73 15.81
C PRO A 28 8.85 -6.39 15.11
N GLU A 29 8.72 -5.38 15.94
CA GLU A 29 8.50 -3.99 15.55
C GLU A 29 9.66 -3.32 14.81
N PRO A 30 9.46 -2.08 14.32
CA PRO A 30 10.33 -1.26 13.49
C PRO A 30 11.76 -1.04 13.99
N GLN A 31 12.08 -1.44 15.20
CA GLN A 31 13.44 -1.37 15.77
C GLN A 31 14.48 -2.18 14.97
N ILE A 32 14.05 -3.21 14.22
CA ILE A 32 14.95 -4.00 13.39
C ILE A 32 15.40 -3.21 12.17
N GLN A 33 14.56 -2.32 11.62
CA GLN A 33 14.91 -1.45 10.50
C GLN A 33 15.94 -0.39 10.90
N ALA A 34 15.73 0.26 12.04
CA ALA A 34 16.67 1.27 12.55
C ALA A 34 18.03 0.66 12.92
N GLN A 35 18.05 -0.54 13.50
CA GLN A 35 19.29 -1.23 13.88
C GLN A 35 20.06 -1.79 12.69
N LYS A 36 19.39 -2.17 11.60
CA LYS A 36 20.05 -2.64 10.37
C LYS A 36 20.62 -1.48 9.55
N ILE A 37 19.96 -0.34 9.51
CA ILE A 37 20.50 0.87 8.89
C ILE A 37 21.78 1.31 9.61
N GLN A 38 21.83 1.27 10.96
CA GLN A 38 23.05 1.56 11.73
C GLN A 38 24.20 0.57 11.47
N ARG A 39 23.93 -0.70 11.19
CA ARG A 39 24.99 -1.69 10.91
C ARG A 39 25.72 -1.49 9.59
N VAL A 40 25.12 -0.77 8.63
CA VAL A 40 25.77 -0.42 7.36
C VAL A 40 26.75 0.75 7.55
N GLU A 41 26.61 1.54 8.62
CA GLU A 41 27.46 2.72 8.89
C GLU A 41 28.80 2.39 9.60
N GLU A 42 28.97 1.17 10.14
CA GLU A 42 30.13 0.83 10.98
C GLU A 42 31.27 0.04 10.29
N GLY A 43 31.27 -0.06 8.97
CA GLY A 43 32.28 -0.88 8.26
C GLY A 43 32.96 -0.24 7.08
N LYS A 44 34.16 0.30 7.33
CA LYS A 44 35.27 0.69 6.46
C LYS A 44 35.38 2.14 6.03
N ASP A 45 36.63 2.65 6.18
CA ASP A 45 37.16 3.97 5.81
C ASP A 45 37.32 4.23 4.27
N GLU A 46 36.42 3.68 3.47
CA GLU A 46 36.13 4.15 2.11
C GLU A 46 34.86 4.96 2.19
N GLU A 47 34.81 6.16 1.61
CA GLU A 47 33.57 6.94 1.51
C GLU A 47 32.46 5.96 1.07
N PRO A 48 31.41 5.73 1.87
CA PRO A 48 30.45 4.68 1.58
C PRO A 48 29.85 4.98 0.20
N GLU A 49 30.15 4.13 -0.77
CA GLU A 49 29.55 4.22 -2.11
C GLU A 49 28.03 4.23 -1.92
N ILE A 50 27.44 5.43 -2.09
CA ILE A 50 25.99 5.59 -1.86
C ILE A 50 25.28 4.63 -2.79
N SER A 51 24.53 3.69 -2.24
CA SER A 51 23.75 2.77 -3.06
C SER A 51 22.66 3.52 -3.80
N ILE A 52 22.31 3.08 -5.01
CA ILE A 52 21.20 3.66 -5.78
C ILE A 52 19.87 3.61 -5.00
N HIS A 53 19.68 2.61 -4.14
CA HIS A 53 18.50 2.49 -3.27
C HIS A 53 18.45 3.60 -2.22
N ARG A 54 19.60 3.88 -1.59
CA ARG A 54 19.71 4.97 -0.63
C ARG A 54 19.48 6.33 -1.29
N ALA A 55 20.09 6.57 -2.45
CA ALA A 55 19.88 7.79 -3.21
C ALA A 55 18.39 7.96 -3.62
N ALA A 56 17.72 6.86 -3.99
CA ALA A 56 16.29 6.86 -4.32
C ALA A 56 15.43 7.13 -3.09
N TRP A 57 15.79 6.59 -1.93
CA TRP A 57 15.14 6.86 -0.64
C TRP A 57 15.32 8.31 -0.19
N GLU A 58 16.54 8.86 -0.28
CA GLU A 58 16.84 10.25 0.09
C GLU A 58 16.22 11.27 -0.89
N GLY A 59 15.86 10.82 -2.09
CA GLY A 59 15.23 11.67 -3.11
C GLY A 59 16.21 12.58 -3.82
N ASP A 60 17.49 12.20 -3.93
CA ASP A 60 18.49 12.97 -4.66
C ASP A 60 18.65 12.46 -6.10
N PRO A 61 18.06 13.14 -7.11
CA PRO A 61 18.12 12.71 -8.49
C PRO A 61 19.54 12.77 -9.07
N LYS A 62 20.40 13.67 -8.59
CA LYS A 62 21.77 13.78 -9.08
C LYS A 62 22.60 12.58 -8.66
N VAL A 63 22.45 12.14 -7.40
CA VAL A 63 23.13 10.95 -6.89
C VAL A 63 22.60 9.69 -7.57
N VAL A 64 21.28 9.59 -7.79
CA VAL A 64 20.69 8.48 -8.58
C VAL A 64 21.28 8.45 -9.99
N GLU A 65 21.34 9.59 -10.67
CA GLU A 65 21.92 9.68 -12.02
C GLU A 65 23.40 9.26 -12.03
N GLN A 66 24.17 9.71 -11.04
CA GLN A 66 25.59 9.32 -10.93
C GLN A 66 25.75 7.81 -10.70
N CYS A 67 24.89 7.19 -9.87
CA CYS A 67 24.87 5.74 -9.69
C CYS A 67 24.63 5.00 -11.02
N LEU A 68 23.67 5.48 -11.83
CA LEU A 68 23.35 4.89 -13.13
C LEU A 68 24.50 5.07 -14.15
N ILE A 69 25.15 6.24 -14.16
CA ILE A 69 26.35 6.49 -15.00
C ILE A 69 27.49 5.55 -14.59
N ASN A 70 27.64 5.26 -13.30
CA ASN A 70 28.64 4.32 -12.78
C ASN A 70 28.27 2.84 -13.04
N GLY A 71 27.21 2.57 -13.81
CA GLY A 71 26.81 1.22 -14.22
C GLY A 71 25.97 0.46 -13.20
N LYS A 72 25.41 1.13 -12.19
CA LYS A 72 24.44 0.46 -11.31
C LYS A 72 23.16 0.15 -12.08
N ASP A 73 22.63 -1.05 -11.87
CA ASP A 73 21.37 -1.48 -12.50
C ASP A 73 20.19 -0.67 -11.92
N VAL A 74 19.39 -0.07 -12.81
CA VAL A 74 18.17 0.68 -12.47
C VAL A 74 17.14 -0.17 -11.75
N ASN A 75 17.17 -1.50 -11.97
CA ASN A 75 16.29 -2.49 -11.38
C ASN A 75 16.98 -3.37 -10.31
N ALA A 76 18.15 -2.96 -9.83
CA ALA A 76 18.84 -3.68 -8.77
C ALA A 76 17.90 -3.89 -7.58
N LYS A 77 17.90 -5.09 -7.04
CA LYS A 77 17.14 -5.41 -5.82
C LYS A 77 18.04 -5.28 -4.61
N ASP A 78 17.52 -4.69 -3.53
CA ASP A 78 18.24 -4.69 -2.26
C ASP A 78 18.22 -6.07 -1.59
N ASP A 79 19.17 -6.30 -0.68
CA ASP A 79 19.33 -7.58 0.03
C ASP A 79 18.35 -7.75 1.21
N LEU A 80 17.54 -6.72 1.51
CA LEU A 80 16.71 -6.71 2.70
C LEU A 80 15.26 -7.14 2.40
N TYR A 81 14.70 -6.57 1.33
CA TYR A 81 13.28 -6.71 0.97
C TYR A 81 13.08 -7.01 -0.51
N GLY A 82 14.18 -7.14 -1.27
CA GLY A 82 14.11 -7.26 -2.72
C GLY A 82 13.53 -6.02 -3.39
N ASP A 83 13.60 -4.86 -2.71
CA ASP A 83 13.08 -3.61 -3.22
C ASP A 83 14.01 -3.03 -4.28
N THR A 84 13.43 -2.49 -5.35
CA THR A 84 14.16 -1.73 -6.37
C THR A 84 14.26 -0.25 -5.98
N PRO A 85 15.17 0.54 -6.61
CA PRO A 85 15.20 1.99 -6.40
C PRO A 85 13.84 2.67 -6.64
N LEU A 86 13.06 2.17 -7.61
CA LEU A 86 11.72 2.70 -7.89
C LEU A 86 10.73 2.45 -6.74
N LEU A 87 10.79 1.29 -6.08
CA LEU A 87 9.97 0.99 -4.90
C LEU A 87 10.31 1.95 -3.75
N TRP A 88 11.60 2.19 -3.50
CA TRP A 88 12.05 3.16 -2.49
C TRP A 88 11.57 4.58 -2.82
N ALA A 89 11.82 5.06 -4.05
CA ALA A 89 11.42 6.41 -4.45
C ALA A 89 9.89 6.61 -4.35
N ALA A 90 9.10 5.62 -4.79
CA ALA A 90 7.65 5.69 -4.74
C ALA A 90 7.11 5.68 -3.30
N GLY A 91 7.72 4.89 -2.40
CA GLY A 91 7.31 4.79 -1.00
C GLY A 91 7.61 6.04 -0.18
N PHE A 92 8.65 6.78 -0.56
CA PHE A 92 9.08 7.99 0.15
C PHE A 92 8.64 9.31 -0.51
N GLY A 93 7.83 9.23 -1.57
CA GLY A 93 7.25 10.43 -2.19
C GLY A 93 8.22 11.20 -3.10
N ASN A 94 9.30 10.58 -3.54
CA ASN A 94 10.37 11.23 -4.30
C ASN A 94 10.03 11.28 -5.81
N LYS A 95 9.04 12.09 -6.17
CA LYS A 95 8.47 12.14 -7.51
C LYS A 95 9.50 12.35 -8.62
N GLU A 96 10.43 13.29 -8.45
CA GLU A 96 11.47 13.57 -9.46
C GLU A 96 12.37 12.35 -9.71
N VAL A 97 12.70 11.61 -8.64
CA VAL A 97 13.46 10.35 -8.75
C VAL A 97 12.62 9.27 -9.44
N VAL A 98 11.32 9.16 -9.13
CA VAL A 98 10.40 8.24 -9.81
C VAL A 98 10.37 8.51 -11.32
N GLU A 99 10.19 9.78 -11.73
CA GLU A 99 10.20 10.19 -13.14
C GLU A 99 11.52 9.82 -13.83
N MET A 100 12.63 10.11 -13.18
CA MET A 100 13.96 9.76 -13.69
C MET A 100 14.13 8.26 -13.87
N LEU A 101 13.84 7.48 -12.82
CA LEU A 101 14.01 6.02 -12.86
C LEU A 101 13.17 5.37 -13.96
N ILE A 102 11.90 5.80 -14.13
CA ILE A 102 11.04 5.34 -15.22
C ILE A 102 11.65 5.68 -16.58
N THR A 103 12.13 6.91 -16.76
CA THR A 103 12.79 7.35 -18.02
C THR A 103 14.05 6.54 -18.32
N LYS A 104 14.75 6.09 -17.28
CA LYS A 104 15.97 5.25 -17.39
C LYS A 104 15.64 3.74 -17.51
N GLY A 105 14.37 3.36 -17.62
CA GLY A 105 13.94 1.99 -17.87
C GLY A 105 13.67 1.16 -16.62
N ALA A 106 13.36 1.80 -15.50
CA ALA A 106 12.89 1.07 -14.32
C ALA A 106 11.59 0.32 -14.62
N ASP A 107 11.49 -0.92 -14.15
CA ASP A 107 10.27 -1.71 -14.25
C ASP A 107 9.20 -1.15 -13.28
N VAL A 108 8.16 -0.52 -13.85
CA VAL A 108 7.04 0.06 -13.09
C VAL A 108 6.19 -0.99 -12.36
N ASN A 109 6.34 -2.27 -12.74
CA ASN A 109 5.67 -3.41 -12.13
C ASN A 109 6.62 -4.29 -11.31
N ALA A 110 7.82 -3.80 -11.00
CA ALA A 110 8.77 -4.51 -10.16
C ALA A 110 8.11 -4.95 -8.84
N LYS A 111 8.47 -6.15 -8.39
CA LYS A 111 7.92 -6.74 -7.16
C LYS A 111 8.99 -6.90 -6.10
N ALA A 112 8.73 -6.36 -4.91
CA ALA A 112 9.40 -6.71 -3.68
C ALA A 112 9.21 -8.20 -3.32
N GLU A 113 9.87 -8.72 -2.28
CA GLU A 113 9.78 -10.14 -1.88
C GLU A 113 8.34 -10.60 -1.65
N GLU A 114 7.51 -9.76 -1.00
CA GLU A 114 6.10 -10.07 -0.76
C GLU A 114 5.16 -9.68 -1.92
N GLY A 115 5.72 -9.34 -3.09
CA GLY A 115 4.94 -9.00 -4.28
C GLY A 115 4.34 -7.60 -4.29
N TRP A 116 4.76 -6.72 -3.37
CA TRP A 116 4.37 -5.31 -3.40
C TRP A 116 5.00 -4.61 -4.60
N THR A 117 4.22 -3.76 -5.27
CA THR A 117 4.66 -3.00 -6.45
C THR A 117 4.84 -1.51 -6.12
N PRO A 118 5.53 -0.72 -6.98
CA PRO A 118 5.64 0.72 -6.78
C PRO A 118 4.27 1.42 -6.58
N LEU A 119 3.22 0.95 -7.26
CA LEU A 119 1.87 1.49 -7.11
C LEU A 119 1.28 1.21 -5.72
N HIS A 120 1.56 0.06 -5.12
CA HIS A 120 1.19 -0.19 -3.71
C HIS A 120 1.90 0.79 -2.77
N TYR A 121 3.19 1.03 -2.97
CA TYR A 121 3.99 1.95 -2.14
C TYR A 121 3.48 3.39 -2.26
N ALA A 122 3.27 3.88 -3.48
CA ALA A 122 2.68 5.21 -3.72
C ALA A 122 1.28 5.35 -3.10
N THR A 123 0.47 4.27 -3.19
CA THR A 123 -0.86 4.22 -2.56
C THR A 123 -0.75 4.30 -1.04
N GLY A 124 0.20 3.58 -0.44
CA GLY A 124 0.45 3.60 1.01
C GLY A 124 0.92 4.96 1.53
N GLY A 125 1.71 5.68 0.73
CA GLY A 125 2.17 7.04 1.00
C GLY A 125 1.13 8.13 0.73
N ASN A 126 -0.06 7.78 0.21
CA ASN A 126 -1.08 8.73 -0.25
C ASN A 126 -0.58 9.73 -1.32
N ASP A 127 0.41 9.33 -2.10
CA ASP A 127 0.95 10.19 -3.16
C ASP A 127 0.20 9.98 -4.48
N ARG A 128 -0.84 10.82 -4.67
CA ARG A 128 -1.63 10.81 -5.90
C ARG A 128 -0.78 11.08 -7.14
N GLY A 129 0.20 11.99 -7.03
CA GLY A 129 1.02 12.39 -8.17
C GLY A 129 1.95 11.27 -8.65
N ILE A 130 2.54 10.52 -7.72
CA ILE A 130 3.35 9.34 -8.04
C ILE A 130 2.45 8.19 -8.53
N ALA A 131 1.31 7.96 -7.87
CA ALA A 131 0.37 6.94 -8.32
C ALA A 131 -0.09 7.19 -9.77
N GLU A 132 -0.45 8.43 -10.11
CA GLU A 132 -0.83 8.81 -11.48
C GLU A 132 0.30 8.59 -12.48
N LEU A 133 1.52 9.02 -12.13
CA LEU A 133 2.71 8.82 -12.96
C LEU A 133 2.98 7.34 -13.23
N LEU A 134 2.93 6.49 -12.21
CA LEU A 134 3.12 5.05 -12.35
C LEU A 134 2.03 4.42 -13.27
N ILE A 135 0.76 4.80 -13.06
CA ILE A 135 -0.37 4.30 -13.85
C ILE A 135 -0.22 4.70 -15.32
N ASP A 136 0.14 5.96 -15.59
CA ASP A 136 0.31 6.47 -16.94
C ASP A 136 1.51 5.81 -17.66
N ASN A 137 2.44 5.22 -16.91
CA ASN A 137 3.54 4.42 -17.43
C ASN A 137 3.30 2.89 -17.36
N GLY A 138 2.05 2.46 -17.20
CA GLY A 138 1.67 1.06 -17.33
C GLY A 138 1.73 0.23 -16.06
N ALA A 139 1.66 0.85 -14.88
CA ALA A 139 1.51 0.10 -13.63
C ALA A 139 0.19 -0.67 -13.61
N ASP A 140 0.25 -1.94 -13.20
CA ASP A 140 -0.94 -2.78 -13.05
C ASP A 140 -1.77 -2.32 -11.84
N LEU A 141 -2.94 -1.74 -12.14
CA LEU A 141 -3.92 -1.26 -11.15
C LEU A 141 -4.43 -2.34 -10.20
N ASN A 142 -4.37 -3.59 -10.63
CA ASN A 142 -4.94 -4.73 -9.94
C ASN A 142 -3.87 -5.74 -9.50
N ALA A 143 -2.60 -5.34 -9.55
CA ALA A 143 -1.50 -6.16 -9.04
C ALA A 143 -1.80 -6.59 -7.61
N LYS A 144 -1.63 -7.87 -7.32
CA LYS A 144 -1.86 -8.43 -5.99
C LYS A 144 -0.52 -8.81 -5.35
N ASN A 145 -0.33 -8.44 -4.09
CA ASN A 145 0.81 -8.93 -3.34
C ASN A 145 0.72 -10.46 -3.13
N ALA A 146 1.85 -11.11 -2.81
CA ALA A 146 1.92 -12.56 -2.72
C ALA A 146 1.23 -13.12 -1.46
N GLY A 147 1.23 -12.38 -0.36
CA GLY A 147 0.69 -12.82 0.93
C GLY A 147 -0.84 -12.85 0.95
N ASP A 148 -1.42 -11.68 1.14
CA ASP A 148 -2.87 -11.53 1.35
C ASP A 148 -3.66 -11.21 0.09
N GLN A 149 -2.99 -11.18 -1.07
CA GLN A 149 -3.59 -10.81 -2.37
C GLN A 149 -4.26 -9.41 -2.34
N ILE A 150 -3.61 -8.49 -1.66
CA ILE A 150 -4.02 -7.10 -1.56
C ILE A 150 -3.70 -6.38 -2.88
N ALA A 151 -4.70 -5.74 -3.47
CA ALA A 151 -4.51 -4.81 -4.58
C ALA A 151 -4.40 -3.36 -4.07
N PRO A 152 -3.86 -2.41 -4.88
CA PRO A 152 -3.74 -1.01 -4.47
C PRO A 152 -5.03 -0.40 -3.90
N LEU A 153 -6.20 -0.70 -4.49
CA LEU A 153 -7.48 -0.18 -4.01
C LEU A 153 -7.87 -0.72 -2.62
N HIS A 154 -7.52 -1.96 -2.28
CA HIS A 154 -7.69 -2.47 -0.91
C HIS A 154 -6.85 -1.65 0.07
N TRP A 155 -5.61 -1.35 -0.33
CA TRP A 155 -4.66 -0.61 0.49
C TRP A 155 -5.12 0.83 0.72
N ALA A 156 -5.55 1.52 -0.34
CA ALA A 156 -6.14 2.86 -0.24
C ALA A 156 -7.36 2.86 0.69
N ALA A 157 -8.24 1.86 0.55
CA ALA A 157 -9.44 1.72 1.38
C ALA A 157 -9.13 1.46 2.86
N TRP A 158 -8.11 0.65 3.13
CA TRP A 158 -7.62 0.39 4.48
C TRP A 158 -7.02 1.62 5.16
N ARG A 159 -6.24 2.41 4.38
CA ARG A 159 -5.51 3.58 4.87
C ARG A 159 -6.35 4.86 4.96
N GLY A 160 -7.53 4.89 4.35
CA GLY A 160 -8.34 6.11 4.30
C GLY A 160 -7.91 7.11 3.24
N HIS A 161 -7.17 6.68 2.21
CA HIS A 161 -6.59 7.54 1.18
C HIS A 161 -7.57 7.81 0.04
N LYS A 162 -8.54 8.72 0.27
CA LYS A 162 -9.65 9.01 -0.64
C LYS A 162 -9.20 9.46 -2.03
N GLU A 163 -8.21 10.35 -2.10
CA GLU A 163 -7.74 10.93 -3.36
C GLU A 163 -7.11 9.87 -4.25
N VAL A 164 -6.30 8.96 -3.66
CA VAL A 164 -5.68 7.86 -4.39
C VAL A 164 -6.71 6.79 -4.73
N ALA A 165 -7.65 6.48 -3.84
CA ALA A 165 -8.76 5.56 -4.13
C ALA A 165 -9.59 6.05 -5.32
N GLY A 166 -9.92 7.35 -5.34
CA GLY A 166 -10.64 7.99 -6.44
C GLY A 166 -9.87 7.92 -7.76
N LEU A 167 -8.56 8.14 -7.74
CA LEU A 167 -7.71 8.00 -8.92
C LEU A 167 -7.72 6.56 -9.44
N LEU A 168 -7.49 5.57 -8.56
CA LEU A 168 -7.48 4.16 -8.93
C LEU A 168 -8.79 3.72 -9.57
N ILE A 169 -9.93 4.12 -8.99
CA ILE A 169 -11.27 3.82 -9.53
C ILE A 169 -11.47 4.50 -10.90
N ALA A 170 -11.12 5.78 -11.03
CA ALA A 170 -11.25 6.51 -12.27
C ALA A 170 -10.39 5.92 -13.40
N LYS A 171 -9.26 5.31 -13.06
CA LYS A 171 -8.36 4.63 -14.01
C LYS A 171 -8.75 3.17 -14.26
N GLY A 172 -9.81 2.65 -13.64
CA GLY A 172 -10.36 1.33 -13.92
C GLY A 172 -9.95 0.21 -12.96
N ALA A 173 -9.53 0.54 -11.75
CA ALA A 173 -9.30 -0.48 -10.73
C ALA A 173 -10.59 -1.29 -10.44
N VAL A 174 -10.44 -2.58 -10.20
CA VAL A 174 -11.56 -3.48 -9.90
C VAL A 174 -12.12 -3.18 -8.50
N VAL A 175 -13.27 -2.50 -8.45
CA VAL A 175 -13.90 -2.01 -7.20
C VAL A 175 -14.25 -3.16 -6.24
N ASN A 176 -14.68 -4.30 -6.78
CA ASN A 176 -15.05 -5.51 -6.02
C ASN A 176 -13.94 -6.57 -6.03
N ALA A 177 -12.68 -6.17 -6.20
CA ALA A 177 -11.57 -7.10 -6.11
C ALA A 177 -11.57 -7.82 -4.77
N LYS A 178 -11.33 -9.14 -4.78
CA LYS A 178 -11.25 -9.96 -3.56
C LYS A 178 -9.79 -10.20 -3.19
N ASN A 179 -9.48 -10.03 -1.92
CA ASN A 179 -8.22 -10.46 -1.33
C ASN A 179 -8.25 -11.97 -1.02
N LYS A 180 -7.20 -12.51 -0.40
CA LYS A 180 -7.08 -13.94 -0.05
C LYS A 180 -8.23 -14.46 0.81
N ASN A 181 -8.75 -13.63 1.70
CA ASN A 181 -9.86 -13.96 2.60
C ASN A 181 -11.23 -13.58 2.01
N GLY A 182 -11.30 -13.26 0.71
CA GLY A 182 -12.54 -12.86 0.05
C GLY A 182 -12.99 -11.43 0.36
N GLY A 183 -12.29 -10.71 1.25
CA GLY A 183 -12.59 -9.33 1.58
C GLY A 183 -12.39 -8.40 0.38
N THR A 184 -13.28 -7.40 0.23
CA THR A 184 -13.20 -6.37 -0.81
C THR A 184 -12.69 -5.04 -0.24
N PRO A 185 -12.33 -4.04 -1.07
CA PRO A 185 -12.01 -2.70 -0.58
C PRO A 185 -13.10 -2.11 0.33
N LEU A 186 -14.38 -2.41 0.05
CA LEU A 186 -15.49 -1.97 0.88
C LEU A 186 -15.46 -2.58 2.30
N HIS A 187 -15.09 -3.86 2.45
CA HIS A 187 -14.87 -4.45 3.77
C HIS A 187 -13.78 -3.69 4.54
N ASN A 188 -12.66 -3.40 3.87
CA ASN A 188 -11.54 -2.70 4.50
C ASN A 188 -11.91 -1.28 4.96
N ALA A 189 -12.58 -0.51 4.09
CA ALA A 189 -13.03 0.85 4.41
C ALA A 189 -14.04 0.85 5.57
N THR A 190 -14.96 -0.10 5.57
CA THR A 190 -15.98 -0.26 6.60
C THR A 190 -15.38 -0.61 7.96
N TRP A 191 -14.47 -1.57 7.99
CA TRP A 191 -13.79 -1.96 9.23
C TRP A 191 -12.99 -0.82 9.85
N LYS A 192 -12.31 -0.02 9.00
CA LYS A 192 -11.51 1.13 9.44
C LYS A 192 -12.33 2.39 9.71
N GLY A 193 -13.60 2.41 9.36
CA GLY A 193 -14.48 3.57 9.59
C GLY A 193 -14.24 4.72 8.63
N HIS A 194 -13.71 4.45 7.43
CA HIS A 194 -13.42 5.49 6.42
C HIS A 194 -14.67 5.85 5.60
N MET A 195 -15.57 6.64 6.19
CA MET A 195 -16.88 7.01 5.65
C MET A 195 -16.80 7.50 4.19
N GLU A 196 -15.93 8.43 3.90
CA GLU A 196 -15.80 9.02 2.56
C GLU A 196 -15.35 8.01 1.49
N ILE A 197 -14.59 6.99 1.89
CA ILE A 197 -14.21 5.89 0.97
C ILE A 197 -15.35 4.91 0.81
N VAL A 198 -16.12 4.62 1.87
CA VAL A 198 -17.34 3.80 1.77
C VAL A 198 -18.32 4.44 0.78
N GLU A 199 -18.57 5.75 0.90
CA GLU A 199 -19.38 6.50 -0.07
C GLU A 199 -18.85 6.40 -1.49
N LEU A 200 -17.54 6.64 -1.65
CA LEU A 200 -16.87 6.58 -2.95
C LEU A 200 -17.01 5.19 -3.59
N LEU A 201 -16.75 4.14 -2.83
CA LEU A 201 -16.82 2.76 -3.33
C LEU A 201 -18.25 2.38 -3.73
N ILE A 202 -19.25 2.69 -2.89
CA ILE A 202 -20.66 2.42 -3.20
C ILE A 202 -21.11 3.20 -4.45
N ALA A 203 -20.75 4.47 -4.55
CA ALA A 203 -21.09 5.29 -5.73
C ALA A 203 -20.48 4.74 -7.02
N ASN A 204 -19.41 3.94 -6.93
CA ASN A 204 -18.74 3.30 -8.06
C ASN A 204 -19.00 1.80 -8.17
N GLY A 205 -20.12 1.30 -7.61
CA GLY A 205 -20.59 -0.05 -7.83
C GLY A 205 -19.98 -1.10 -6.91
N ALA A 206 -19.45 -0.70 -5.75
CA ALA A 206 -19.12 -1.68 -4.71
C ALA A 206 -20.40 -2.40 -4.23
N ASP A 207 -20.32 -3.73 -4.16
CA ASP A 207 -21.42 -4.55 -3.67
C ASP A 207 -21.49 -4.52 -2.12
N PRO A 208 -22.53 -3.93 -1.53
CA PRO A 208 -22.67 -3.85 -0.07
C PRO A 208 -22.96 -5.22 0.57
N ASN A 209 -23.24 -6.24 -0.23
CA ASN A 209 -23.53 -7.60 0.17
C ASN A 209 -22.46 -8.61 -0.26
N ALA A 210 -21.31 -8.12 -0.76
CA ALA A 210 -20.20 -8.99 -1.07
C ALA A 210 -19.83 -9.85 0.13
N LYS A 211 -19.73 -11.16 -0.08
CA LYS A 211 -19.36 -12.13 0.97
C LYS A 211 -17.86 -12.41 0.92
N ASP A 212 -17.24 -12.37 2.06
CA ASP A 212 -15.89 -12.88 2.25
C ASP A 212 -15.86 -14.42 2.34
N ALA A 213 -14.72 -15.03 2.69
CA ALA A 213 -14.58 -16.48 2.79
C ALA A 213 -15.40 -17.11 3.94
N GLU A 214 -15.76 -16.32 4.96
CA GLU A 214 -16.59 -16.74 6.11
C GLU A 214 -18.08 -16.49 5.87
N GLY A 215 -18.42 -15.86 4.72
CA GLY A 215 -19.78 -15.46 4.38
C GLY A 215 -20.22 -14.17 5.06
N GLU A 216 -19.28 -13.41 5.59
CA GLU A 216 -19.53 -12.11 6.20
C GLU A 216 -19.51 -10.99 5.14
N THR A 217 -20.39 -10.01 5.34
CA THR A 217 -20.52 -8.84 4.45
C THR A 217 -19.80 -7.62 5.05
N PRO A 218 -19.61 -6.52 4.29
CA PRO A 218 -19.06 -5.29 4.85
C PRO A 218 -19.77 -4.84 6.13
N LEU A 219 -21.07 -5.06 6.23
CA LEU A 219 -21.86 -4.71 7.42
C LEU A 219 -21.45 -5.53 8.66
N ASN A 220 -21.04 -6.79 8.49
CA ASN A 220 -20.51 -7.61 9.58
C ASN A 220 -19.13 -7.15 10.07
N TRP A 221 -18.36 -6.45 9.20
CA TRP A 221 -17.03 -5.96 9.53
C TRP A 221 -17.05 -4.63 10.29
N VAL A 222 -18.22 -3.98 10.42
CA VAL A 222 -18.35 -2.83 11.32
C VAL A 222 -18.19 -3.30 12.75
N GLU A 223 -17.27 -2.73 13.49
CA GLU A 223 -17.12 -3.02 14.92
C GLU A 223 -18.38 -2.59 15.68
N GLU A 224 -18.91 -3.50 16.50
CA GLU A 224 -20.15 -3.27 17.22
C GLU A 224 -20.14 -1.96 18.03
N GLY A 225 -21.15 -1.13 17.82
CA GLY A 225 -21.27 0.19 18.47
C GLY A 225 -20.41 1.29 17.89
N LYS A 226 -19.59 1.00 16.87
CA LYS A 226 -18.81 2.00 16.14
C LYS A 226 -19.41 2.29 14.76
N HIS A 227 -19.02 3.43 14.18
CA HIS A 227 -19.30 3.81 12.80
C HIS A 227 -20.77 3.72 12.38
N LYS A 228 -21.67 4.25 13.23
CA LYS A 228 -23.13 4.20 13.00
C LYS A 228 -23.52 4.77 11.63
N GLU A 229 -22.91 5.85 11.21
CA GLU A 229 -23.17 6.49 9.92
C GLU A 229 -22.86 5.54 8.75
N ILE A 230 -21.81 4.72 8.86
CA ILE A 230 -21.47 3.70 7.87
C ILE A 230 -22.51 2.59 7.84
N VAL A 231 -22.99 2.15 9.01
CA VAL A 231 -24.08 1.17 9.11
C VAL A 231 -25.33 1.70 8.40
N ASP A 232 -25.71 2.94 8.71
CA ASP A 232 -26.89 3.58 8.11
C ASP A 232 -26.72 3.73 6.59
N LEU A 233 -25.54 4.11 6.12
CA LEU A 233 -25.23 4.22 4.71
C LEU A 233 -25.32 2.86 4.00
N LEU A 234 -24.69 1.82 4.54
CA LEU A 234 -24.74 0.47 3.98
C LEU A 234 -26.20 -0.04 3.91
N ARG A 235 -26.97 0.14 4.98
CA ARG A 235 -28.39 -0.23 5.02
C ARG A 235 -29.20 0.51 3.98
N LYS A 236 -28.99 1.82 3.82
CA LYS A 236 -29.65 2.64 2.79
C LYS A 236 -29.40 2.10 1.38
N HIS A 237 -28.23 1.50 1.14
CA HIS A 237 -27.85 0.90 -0.14
C HIS A 237 -28.12 -0.62 -0.21
N GLY A 238 -28.99 -1.13 0.66
CA GLY A 238 -29.42 -2.53 0.65
C GLY A 238 -28.44 -3.50 1.30
N GLY A 239 -27.47 -2.99 2.07
CA GLY A 239 -26.50 -3.80 2.81
C GLY A 239 -27.19 -4.63 3.89
N LYS A 240 -26.87 -5.92 3.96
CA LYS A 240 -27.38 -6.92 4.90
C LYS A 240 -26.20 -7.64 5.55
N THR A 241 -26.43 -8.20 6.72
CA THR A 241 -25.47 -9.13 7.34
C THR A 241 -25.52 -10.48 6.63
N GLY A 242 -24.45 -11.26 6.75
CA GLY A 242 -24.42 -12.62 6.19
C GLY A 242 -25.53 -13.52 6.76
N LYS A 243 -25.97 -13.29 8.02
CA LYS A 243 -27.09 -14.00 8.65
C LYS A 243 -28.43 -13.65 8.00
N GLU A 244 -28.66 -12.35 7.73
CA GLU A 244 -29.87 -11.88 7.07
C GLU A 244 -29.99 -12.45 5.65
N LEU A 245 -28.89 -12.45 4.89
CA LEU A 245 -28.86 -13.02 3.55
C LEU A 245 -29.16 -14.53 3.55
N LYS A 246 -28.62 -15.28 4.52
CA LYS A 246 -28.95 -16.72 4.68
C LYS A 246 -30.39 -16.96 5.01
N ALA A 247 -31.03 -16.09 5.82
CA ALA A 247 -32.44 -16.22 6.20
C ALA A 247 -33.39 -15.93 5.02
N GLU A 248 -32.94 -15.20 4.00
CA GLU A 248 -33.71 -14.89 2.79
C GLU A 248 -33.63 -15.96 1.70
N GLY A 249 -32.83 -17.02 1.90
CA GLY A 249 -32.75 -18.18 1.01
C GLY A 249 -31.66 -18.12 -0.03
N GLU A 250 -30.63 -17.31 0.19
CA GLU A 250 -29.41 -17.27 -0.60
C GLU A 250 -28.34 -18.25 -0.10
#